data_50147f1574c1b34b1a9423f70d6638df
#
_entry.id   50147f1574c1b34b1a9423f70d6638df
#
_cell.length_a   1.000
_cell.length_b   1.000
_cell.length_c   1.000
_cell.angle_alpha   90.00
_cell.angle_beta   90.00
_cell.angle_gamma   90.00
#
_symmetry.space_group_name_H-M   'P 1'
#
loop_
_entity.id
_entity.type
_entity.pdbx_description
1 polymer ?
#
loop_
_entity_poly.entity_id
_entity_poly.type
_entity_poly.pdbx_seq_one_letter_code
_entity_poly.pdbx_strand_id
1 'polypeptide(L)'
;MILQNARNEGLFTPQTLTRDQISIPGELGGSNWGGSAADPTIGILYVRAADQPGLHRLREPGDPRYEEAGTPAQRGRTVYAARCEQCHGAPEPGGIRSMDRSIVINLKALGPERIRTSIRSGQNQMPAFTDATLPERQLDGLLAYLENPSAGAAASGPPRPALPQIDGLVRYFGPLGTMFRAANGLPAIKPPWAQIVAYDLNSGTIKWRAPLGIVRALASQGITGTGNAERIHRNGLVVTAGRLLFAGSWGDATLRAFDTDTGAVLWERVLEANPEGLPAVFEIAGRQYIAFCASASGPPSPGNIAFVGGKSEAQGYYVFALPQRTSSE
;
A
#
# COMPACT_ATOMS: atom_id res chain seq x y z
N MET A 1 14.76 19.26 2.09
CA MET A 1 14.58 19.29 3.56
C MET A 1 14.45 17.91 4.22
N ILE A 2 13.64 16.95 3.74
CA ILE A 2 13.53 15.61 4.39
C ILE A 2 14.85 14.87 4.38
N LEU A 3 15.54 14.78 3.24
CA LEU A 3 16.83 14.09 3.11
C LEU A 3 17.94 14.64 4.04
N GLN A 4 17.94 15.95 4.28
CA GLN A 4 18.97 16.58 5.12
C GLN A 4 18.81 16.26 6.61
N ASN A 5 17.59 15.93 7.05
CA ASN A 5 17.25 15.66 8.44
C ASN A 5 17.04 14.17 8.74
N ALA A 6 16.90 13.34 7.72
CA ALA A 6 16.71 11.92 7.88
C ALA A 6 18.06 11.21 8.19
N ARG A 7 17.96 10.10 8.91
CA ARG A 7 19.10 9.23 9.20
C ARG A 7 19.24 8.15 8.13
N ASN A 8 20.44 7.94 7.68
CA ASN A 8 20.85 6.78 6.87
C ASN A 8 22.31 6.49 7.21
N GLU A 9 22.53 5.73 8.26
CA GLU A 9 23.86 5.47 8.85
C GLU A 9 24.32 4.03 8.58
N GLY A 10 23.74 3.40 7.57
CA GLY A 10 24.02 2.04 7.17
C GLY A 10 22.84 1.09 7.33
N LEU A 11 23.10 -0.21 7.11
CA LEU A 11 22.09 -1.24 6.95
C LEU A 11 21.15 -1.40 8.16
N PHE A 12 21.67 -1.21 9.37
CA PHE A 12 20.92 -1.38 10.62
C PHE A 12 20.72 -0.06 11.36
N THR A 13 20.55 1.05 10.65
CA THR A 13 20.23 2.35 11.27
C THR A 13 18.98 2.21 12.13
N PRO A 14 19.02 2.42 13.46
CA PRO A 14 17.87 2.25 14.32
C PRO A 14 16.86 3.38 14.12
N GLN A 15 15.58 3.04 14.22
CA GLN A 15 14.50 4.03 14.24
C GLN A 15 14.54 4.82 15.54
N THR A 16 14.16 6.10 15.49
CA THR A 16 14.12 7.00 16.65
C THR A 16 12.81 7.78 16.71
N LEU A 17 12.54 8.38 17.86
CA LEU A 17 11.39 9.27 18.07
C LEU A 17 11.62 10.66 17.44
N THR A 18 12.87 11.07 17.28
CA THR A 18 13.21 12.47 16.96
C THR A 18 13.49 12.71 15.50
N ARG A 19 14.01 11.72 14.76
CA ARG A 19 14.42 11.87 13.36
C ARG A 19 13.86 10.74 12.51
N ASP A 20 13.49 11.07 11.28
CA ASP A 20 13.13 10.08 10.27
C ASP A 20 14.35 9.25 9.87
N GLN A 21 14.15 7.97 9.62
CA GLN A 21 15.13 7.05 9.06
C GLN A 21 14.69 6.68 7.64
N ILE A 22 15.62 6.66 6.70
CA ILE A 22 15.40 6.13 5.36
C ILE A 22 15.97 4.71 5.31
N SER A 23 15.16 3.77 4.85
CA SER A 23 15.58 2.40 4.54
C SER A 23 15.37 2.04 3.07
N ILE A 24 16.25 1.23 2.50
CA ILE A 24 16.16 0.68 1.16
C ILE A 24 16.56 -0.79 1.22
N PRO A 25 15.64 -1.72 0.90
CA PRO A 25 14.22 -1.49 0.68
C PRO A 25 13.51 -0.99 1.94
N GLY A 26 12.30 -0.41 1.77
CA GLY A 26 11.44 -0.03 2.88
C GLY A 26 10.82 -1.25 3.57
N GLU A 27 9.87 -1.03 4.49
CA GLU A 27 9.25 -2.08 5.31
C GLU A 27 8.48 -3.14 4.50
N LEU A 28 8.15 -2.88 3.26
CA LEU A 28 7.52 -3.87 2.37
C LEU A 28 8.53 -4.84 1.75
N GLY A 29 9.83 -4.62 2.00
CA GLY A 29 10.91 -5.42 1.46
C GLY A 29 11.20 -5.16 -0.01
N GLY A 30 12.23 -5.82 -0.54
CA GLY A 30 12.61 -5.78 -1.95
C GLY A 30 11.92 -6.86 -2.78
N SER A 31 11.47 -7.94 -2.14
CA SER A 31 10.65 -9.01 -2.72
C SER A 31 9.54 -9.34 -1.74
N ASN A 32 8.38 -9.78 -2.26
CA ASN A 32 7.20 -10.03 -1.46
C ASN A 32 6.60 -11.40 -1.82
N TRP A 33 5.48 -11.77 -1.23
CA TRP A 33 4.80 -13.06 -1.39
C TRP A 33 4.38 -13.42 -2.83
N GLY A 34 4.52 -12.50 -3.80
CA GLY A 34 4.39 -12.79 -5.24
C GLY A 34 5.34 -13.91 -5.74
N GLY A 35 6.35 -14.23 -4.95
CA GLY A 35 7.21 -15.38 -5.16
C GLY A 35 8.29 -15.16 -6.21
N SER A 36 9.04 -16.24 -6.43
CA SER A 36 10.08 -16.38 -7.44
C SER A 36 9.75 -17.57 -8.35
N ALA A 37 10.40 -17.67 -9.51
CA ALA A 37 10.35 -18.86 -10.37
C ALA A 37 11.75 -19.45 -10.49
N ALA A 38 11.85 -20.77 -10.58
CA ALA A 38 13.13 -21.45 -10.76
C ALA A 38 13.08 -22.39 -11.95
N ASP A 39 14.16 -22.45 -12.69
CA ASP A 39 14.43 -23.50 -13.67
C ASP A 39 15.48 -24.44 -13.09
N PRO A 40 15.08 -25.58 -12.49
CA PRO A 40 16.01 -26.52 -11.87
C PRO A 40 16.90 -27.24 -12.88
N THR A 41 16.55 -27.26 -14.16
CA THR A 41 17.33 -27.97 -15.19
C THR A 41 18.62 -27.26 -15.52
N ILE A 42 18.65 -25.93 -15.34
CA ILE A 42 19.83 -25.08 -15.60
C ILE A 42 20.30 -24.37 -14.32
N GLY A 43 19.63 -24.56 -13.19
CA GLY A 43 20.00 -23.95 -11.91
C GLY A 43 19.82 -22.44 -11.83
N ILE A 44 18.80 -21.88 -12.47
CA ILE A 44 18.51 -20.43 -12.46
C ILE A 44 17.28 -20.12 -11.61
N LEU A 45 17.42 -19.14 -10.73
CA LEU A 45 16.34 -18.56 -9.91
C LEU A 45 16.02 -17.15 -10.41
N TYR A 46 14.77 -16.89 -10.76
CA TYR A 46 14.26 -15.58 -11.17
C TYR A 46 13.51 -14.96 -9.99
N VAL A 47 13.95 -13.80 -9.55
CA VAL A 47 13.38 -13.08 -8.41
C VAL A 47 12.86 -11.73 -8.87
N ARG A 48 11.60 -11.45 -8.55
CA ARG A 48 11.06 -10.11 -8.67
C ARG A 48 11.55 -9.27 -7.50
N ALA A 49 12.19 -8.15 -7.80
CA ALA A 49 12.70 -7.22 -6.81
C ALA A 49 12.22 -5.80 -7.06
N ALA A 50 12.09 -5.03 -6.00
CA ALA A 50 11.77 -3.62 -6.07
C ALA A 50 12.58 -2.81 -5.07
N ASP A 51 13.05 -1.66 -5.52
CA ASP A 51 13.75 -0.68 -4.72
C ASP A 51 12.76 0.44 -4.36
N GLN A 52 11.99 0.21 -3.31
CA GLN A 52 11.03 1.19 -2.78
C GLN A 52 11.55 1.69 -1.43
N PRO A 53 12.01 2.95 -1.35
CA PRO A 53 12.52 3.48 -0.09
C PRO A 53 11.38 3.72 0.89
N GLY A 54 11.62 3.41 2.15
CA GLY A 54 10.72 3.71 3.26
C GLY A 54 11.23 4.87 4.10
N LEU A 55 10.31 5.60 4.71
CA LEU A 55 10.58 6.65 5.68
C LEU A 55 9.95 6.24 7.01
N HIS A 56 10.75 6.04 8.02
CA HIS A 56 10.34 5.48 9.29
C HIS A 56 10.67 6.41 10.45
N ARG A 57 9.78 6.49 11.42
CA ARG A 57 10.01 7.13 12.71
C ARG A 57 9.18 6.41 13.77
N LEU A 58 9.77 6.12 14.90
CA LEU A 58 9.01 5.68 16.06
C LEU A 58 8.12 6.81 16.56
N ARG A 59 6.96 6.44 17.12
CA ARG A 59 5.97 7.37 17.67
C ARG A 59 5.47 6.84 19.00
N GLU A 60 5.22 7.74 19.90
CA GLU A 60 4.59 7.43 21.18
C GLU A 60 3.07 7.23 21.01
N PRO A 61 2.42 6.50 21.92
CA PRO A 61 0.97 6.46 21.97
C PRO A 61 0.39 7.88 22.09
N GLY A 62 -0.56 8.22 21.21
CA GLY A 62 -1.18 9.54 21.18
C GLY A 62 -0.41 10.59 20.35
N ASP A 63 0.66 10.23 19.64
CA ASP A 63 1.29 11.14 18.66
C ASP A 63 0.26 11.48 17.56
N PRO A 64 -0.13 12.75 17.40
CA PRO A 64 -1.16 13.15 16.44
C PRO A 64 -0.79 12.83 14.99
N ARG A 65 0.49 12.67 14.68
CA ARG A 65 0.97 12.23 13.35
C ARG A 65 0.69 10.76 13.06
N TYR A 66 0.47 9.95 14.10
CA TYR A 66 0.10 8.54 13.94
C TYR A 66 -1.35 8.38 13.46
N GLU A 67 -2.20 9.36 13.74
CA GLU A 67 -3.61 9.40 13.39
C GLU A 67 -3.87 9.98 11.98
N GLU A 68 -2.83 10.30 11.23
CA GLU A 68 -2.96 10.92 9.89
C GLU A 68 -3.52 9.99 8.81
N ALA A 69 -3.55 8.69 9.04
CA ALA A 69 -4.16 7.75 8.10
C ALA A 69 -5.69 7.85 8.12
N GLY A 70 -6.28 8.14 6.97
CA GLY A 70 -7.73 8.21 6.80
C GLY A 70 -8.29 9.64 6.63
N THR A 71 -9.60 9.70 6.38
CA THR A 71 -10.32 10.97 6.30
C THR A 71 -10.43 11.63 7.68
N PRO A 72 -10.73 12.94 7.77
CA PRO A 72 -10.99 13.59 9.05
C PRO A 72 -12.01 12.83 9.92
N ALA A 73 -13.11 12.35 9.33
CA ALA A 73 -14.13 11.58 10.05
C ALA A 73 -13.62 10.22 10.55
N GLN A 74 -12.74 9.53 9.80
CA GLN A 74 -12.13 8.27 10.26
C GLN A 74 -11.20 8.50 11.44
N ARG A 75 -10.41 9.57 11.41
CA ARG A 75 -9.57 9.98 12.57
C ARG A 75 -10.44 10.34 13.77
N GLY A 76 -11.50 11.10 13.53
CA GLY A 76 -12.45 11.49 14.57
C GLY A 76 -13.14 10.31 15.24
N ARG A 77 -13.47 9.26 14.50
CA ARG A 77 -13.98 8.01 15.06
C ARG A 77 -13.01 7.38 16.06
N THR A 78 -11.73 7.34 15.74
CA THR A 78 -10.71 6.81 16.65
C THR A 78 -10.63 7.61 17.93
N VAL A 79 -10.66 8.95 17.82
CA VAL A 79 -10.69 9.85 18.98
C VAL A 79 -11.96 9.65 19.80
N TYR A 80 -13.12 9.55 19.14
CA TYR A 80 -14.40 9.33 19.80
C TYR A 80 -14.42 8.02 20.59
N ALA A 81 -14.02 6.93 19.97
CA ALA A 81 -13.94 5.61 20.61
C ALA A 81 -13.01 5.60 21.84
N ALA A 82 -11.89 6.31 21.75
CA ALA A 82 -10.90 6.33 22.81
C ALA A 82 -11.28 7.25 23.99
N ARG A 83 -12.09 8.31 23.78
CA ARG A 83 -12.26 9.37 24.78
C ARG A 83 -13.72 9.71 25.11
N CYS A 84 -14.66 9.39 24.24
CA CYS A 84 -16.05 9.84 24.32
C CYS A 84 -17.04 8.69 24.49
N GLU A 85 -16.80 7.57 23.81
CA GLU A 85 -17.74 6.45 23.68
C GLU A 85 -18.06 5.81 25.03
N GLN A 86 -17.10 5.77 25.94
CA GLN A 86 -17.32 5.20 27.29
C GLN A 86 -18.48 5.88 28.02
N CYS A 87 -18.61 7.20 27.89
CA CYS A 87 -19.65 7.99 28.52
C CYS A 87 -20.88 8.17 27.62
N HIS A 88 -20.68 8.45 26.34
CA HIS A 88 -21.75 8.83 25.43
C HIS A 88 -22.33 7.66 24.61
N GLY A 89 -21.70 6.47 24.64
CA GLY A 89 -22.06 5.35 23.77
C GLY A 89 -21.72 5.62 22.30
N ALA A 90 -22.06 4.68 21.43
CA ALA A 90 -21.91 4.89 19.98
C ALA A 90 -22.87 6.00 19.49
N PRO A 91 -22.47 6.80 18.48
CA PRO A 91 -23.38 7.77 17.87
C PRO A 91 -24.62 7.09 17.31
N GLU A 92 -25.77 7.70 17.53
CA GLU A 92 -27.08 7.23 17.07
C GLU A 92 -27.63 8.17 15.97
N PRO A 93 -28.65 7.76 15.19
CA PRO A 93 -29.35 8.67 14.31
C PRO A 93 -29.86 9.89 15.08
N GLY A 94 -29.35 11.07 14.74
CA GLY A 94 -29.71 12.34 15.40
C GLY A 94 -28.70 12.87 16.41
N GLY A 95 -27.70 12.08 16.87
CA GLY A 95 -26.69 12.62 17.77
C GLY A 95 -25.96 11.60 18.63
N ILE A 96 -25.59 12.01 19.84
CA ILE A 96 -24.96 11.16 20.86
C ILE A 96 -25.80 11.19 22.14
N ARG A 97 -25.66 10.18 22.98
CA ARG A 97 -26.36 10.17 24.27
C ARG A 97 -25.69 11.09 25.28
N SER A 98 -26.51 11.64 26.18
CA SER A 98 -26.01 12.28 27.41
C SER A 98 -25.18 11.27 28.23
N MET A 99 -24.35 11.75 29.16
CA MET A 99 -23.49 10.87 29.97
C MET A 99 -24.30 9.85 30.80
N ASP A 100 -25.47 10.25 31.29
CA ASP A 100 -26.41 9.36 31.96
C ASP A 100 -27.28 8.52 31.00
N ARG A 101 -27.05 8.70 29.68
CA ARG A 101 -27.74 8.03 28.55
C ARG A 101 -29.27 8.24 28.50
N SER A 102 -29.77 9.22 29.24
CA SER A 102 -31.22 9.49 29.32
C SER A 102 -31.79 10.17 28.08
N ILE A 103 -30.99 11.02 27.42
CA ILE A 103 -31.40 11.80 26.22
C ILE A 103 -30.39 11.69 25.10
N VAL A 104 -30.88 11.88 23.87
CA VAL A 104 -30.04 12.04 22.68
C VAL A 104 -29.79 13.53 22.44
N ILE A 105 -28.54 13.95 22.49
CA ILE A 105 -28.10 15.31 22.22
C ILE A 105 -28.06 15.49 20.70
N ASN A 106 -28.89 16.36 20.16
CA ASN A 106 -28.93 16.66 18.74
C ASN A 106 -27.74 17.55 18.35
N LEU A 107 -26.67 16.91 17.86
CA LEU A 107 -25.43 17.59 17.48
C LEU A 107 -25.62 18.56 16.31
N LYS A 108 -26.50 18.22 15.37
CA LYS A 108 -26.78 19.08 14.23
C LYS A 108 -27.45 20.39 14.64
N ALA A 109 -28.32 20.35 15.64
CA ALA A 109 -28.95 21.55 16.18
C ALA A 109 -28.00 22.42 17.01
N LEU A 110 -26.96 21.81 17.62
CA LEU A 110 -25.93 22.56 18.37
C LEU A 110 -24.96 23.29 17.45
N GLY A 111 -24.60 22.69 16.33
CA GLY A 111 -23.58 23.20 15.43
C GLY A 111 -22.13 22.99 15.92
N PRO A 112 -21.14 23.01 14.99
CA PRO A 112 -19.76 22.64 15.30
C PRO A 112 -19.09 23.53 16.33
N GLU A 113 -19.31 24.83 16.31
CA GLU A 113 -18.69 25.77 17.24
C GLU A 113 -19.15 25.58 18.70
N ARG A 114 -20.42 25.29 18.90
CA ARG A 114 -20.93 25.01 20.23
C ARG A 114 -20.45 23.68 20.77
N ILE A 115 -20.34 22.66 19.88
CA ILE A 115 -19.76 21.37 20.23
C ILE A 115 -18.28 21.56 20.62
N ARG A 116 -17.51 22.28 19.82
CA ARG A 116 -16.11 22.63 20.10
C ARG A 116 -15.96 23.29 21.47
N THR A 117 -16.74 24.33 21.74
CA THR A 117 -16.72 25.05 23.02
C THR A 117 -17.04 24.11 24.17
N SER A 118 -18.07 23.27 24.04
CA SER A 118 -18.45 22.30 25.07
C SER A 118 -17.35 21.31 25.40
N ILE A 119 -16.65 20.82 24.36
CA ILE A 119 -15.51 19.89 24.52
C ILE A 119 -14.33 20.60 25.20
N ARG A 120 -14.03 21.83 24.80
CA ARG A 120 -12.91 22.61 25.36
C ARG A 120 -13.13 23.02 26.81
N SER A 121 -14.32 23.47 27.17
CA SER A 121 -14.63 23.96 28.52
C SER A 121 -15.09 22.87 29.48
N GLY A 122 -15.53 21.71 28.95
CA GLY A 122 -16.26 20.73 29.76
C GLY A 122 -17.67 21.21 30.15
N GLN A 123 -18.54 20.29 30.54
CA GLN A 123 -19.88 20.63 31.04
C GLN A 123 -20.32 19.59 32.06
N ASN A 124 -20.78 20.04 33.24
CA ASN A 124 -21.23 19.16 34.33
C ASN A 124 -20.16 18.10 34.67
N GLN A 125 -20.44 16.81 34.39
CA GLN A 125 -19.50 15.70 34.61
C GLN A 125 -18.53 15.46 33.43
N MET A 126 -18.76 16.11 32.31
CA MET A 126 -17.87 16.01 31.15
C MET A 126 -16.60 16.84 31.40
N PRO A 127 -15.40 16.20 31.38
CA PRO A 127 -14.16 16.93 31.61
C PRO A 127 -13.86 17.90 30.44
N ALA A 128 -13.09 18.96 30.74
CA ALA A 128 -12.54 19.83 29.73
C ALA A 128 -11.37 19.14 29.02
N PHE A 129 -11.36 19.22 27.68
CA PHE A 129 -10.28 18.71 26.86
C PHE A 129 -9.44 19.88 26.32
N THR A 130 -8.29 20.11 26.93
CA THR A 130 -7.34 21.15 26.51
C THR A 130 -6.58 20.74 25.24
N ASP A 131 -5.85 21.66 24.61
CA ASP A 131 -4.99 21.35 23.45
C ASP A 131 -3.90 20.32 23.78
N ALA A 132 -3.46 20.24 25.00
CA ALA A 132 -2.51 19.23 25.46
C ALA A 132 -3.12 17.82 25.51
N THR A 133 -4.42 17.71 25.84
CA THR A 133 -5.12 16.43 25.98
C THR A 133 -5.87 16.01 24.72
N LEU A 134 -6.34 16.99 23.93
CA LEU A 134 -7.02 16.80 22.64
C LEU A 134 -6.53 17.91 21.68
N PRO A 135 -5.43 17.70 20.95
CA PRO A 135 -4.90 18.68 19.99
C PRO A 135 -5.96 19.11 18.96
N GLU A 136 -5.84 20.34 18.44
CA GLU A 136 -6.85 20.95 17.56
C GLU A 136 -7.20 20.07 16.36
N ARG A 137 -6.20 19.46 15.74
CA ARG A 137 -6.42 18.54 14.61
C ARG A 137 -7.25 17.29 14.97
N GLN A 138 -7.12 16.78 16.19
CA GLN A 138 -7.94 15.68 16.69
C GLN A 138 -9.37 16.15 16.93
N LEU A 139 -9.54 17.36 17.46
CA LEU A 139 -10.84 17.97 17.64
C LEU A 139 -11.54 18.22 16.30
N ASP A 140 -10.84 18.71 15.30
CA ASP A 140 -11.40 18.87 13.94
C ASP A 140 -11.85 17.54 13.35
N GLY A 141 -11.03 16.49 13.51
CA GLY A 141 -11.41 15.14 13.13
C GLY A 141 -12.64 14.64 13.86
N LEU A 142 -12.69 14.86 15.18
CA LEU A 142 -13.82 14.49 16.02
C LEU A 142 -15.11 15.21 15.57
N LEU A 143 -15.04 16.51 15.29
CA LEU A 143 -16.19 17.27 14.79
C LEU A 143 -16.67 16.73 13.43
N ALA A 144 -15.75 16.44 12.51
CA ALA A 144 -16.09 15.84 11.22
C ALA A 144 -16.76 14.46 11.37
N TYR A 145 -16.34 13.66 12.35
CA TYR A 145 -16.99 12.39 12.67
C TYR A 145 -18.38 12.59 13.26
N LEU A 146 -18.53 13.50 14.21
CA LEU A 146 -19.81 13.79 14.86
C LEU A 146 -20.84 14.39 13.90
N GLU A 147 -20.38 15.14 12.88
CA GLU A 147 -21.22 15.65 11.81
C GLU A 147 -21.73 14.54 10.88
N ASN A 148 -20.88 13.58 10.55
CA ASN A 148 -21.21 12.43 9.70
C ASN A 148 -20.54 11.14 10.22
N PRO A 149 -21.13 10.45 11.19
CA PRO A 149 -20.58 9.21 11.73
C PRO A 149 -20.39 8.11 10.68
N SER A 150 -21.23 8.08 9.64
CA SER A 150 -21.11 7.09 8.56
C SER A 150 -19.85 7.28 7.74
N ALA A 151 -19.39 8.52 7.56
CA ALA A 151 -18.12 8.81 6.86
C ALA A 151 -16.89 8.36 7.67
N GLY A 152 -17.04 8.14 8.98
CA GLY A 152 -16.04 7.57 9.86
C GLY A 152 -16.00 6.04 9.83
N ALA A 153 -16.93 5.38 9.13
CA ALA A 153 -16.91 3.93 9.00
C ALA A 153 -15.58 3.50 8.36
N ALA A 154 -14.78 2.73 9.10
CA ALA A 154 -13.58 2.13 8.56
C ALA A 154 -13.99 1.19 7.42
N ALA A 155 -13.17 1.13 6.37
CA ALA A 155 -13.17 -0.02 5.48
C ALA A 155 -13.17 -1.27 6.37
N SER A 156 -14.19 -2.09 6.21
CA SER A 156 -14.60 -3.22 7.04
C SER A 156 -13.45 -4.06 7.58
N GLY A 157 -13.18 -3.92 8.87
CA GLY A 157 -12.39 -4.84 9.68
C GLY A 157 -12.87 -4.73 11.13
N PRO A 158 -12.88 -5.81 11.89
CA PRO A 158 -13.23 -5.74 13.31
C PRO A 158 -12.30 -4.75 14.02
N PRO A 159 -12.77 -4.03 15.05
CA PRO A 159 -11.91 -3.17 15.86
C PRO A 159 -10.74 -4.01 16.36
N ARG A 160 -9.53 -3.54 16.14
CA ARG A 160 -8.36 -4.21 16.70
C ARG A 160 -8.51 -4.23 18.20
N PRO A 161 -8.43 -5.41 18.84
CA PRO A 161 -8.47 -5.48 20.28
C PRO A 161 -7.37 -4.58 20.86
N ALA A 162 -7.69 -3.84 21.89
CA ALA A 162 -6.70 -3.06 22.62
C ALA A 162 -5.57 -4.03 23.02
N LEU A 163 -4.35 -3.72 22.60
CA LEU A 163 -3.21 -4.55 22.93
C LEU A 163 -3.01 -4.50 24.46
N PRO A 164 -2.79 -5.66 25.13
CA PRO A 164 -2.63 -5.68 26.56
C PRO A 164 -1.49 -4.76 26.99
N GLN A 165 -1.74 -3.94 28.00
CA GLN A 165 -0.67 -3.20 28.68
C GLN A 165 0.16 -4.22 29.49
N ILE A 166 1.46 -4.18 29.30
CA ILE A 166 2.41 -4.99 30.07
C ILE A 166 3.13 -4.01 30.99
N ASP A 167 2.99 -4.21 32.30
CA ASP A 167 3.59 -3.35 33.30
C ASP A 167 5.10 -3.21 33.09
N GLY A 168 5.59 -1.98 33.14
CA GLY A 168 7.01 -1.65 32.94
C GLY A 168 7.47 -1.58 31.48
N LEU A 169 6.59 -1.82 30.49
CA LEU A 169 6.91 -1.67 29.06
C LEU A 169 6.28 -0.42 28.46
N VAL A 170 7.11 0.37 27.78
CA VAL A 170 6.65 1.48 26.95
C VAL A 170 6.50 0.99 25.51
N ARG A 171 5.33 1.16 24.96
CA ARG A 171 5.01 0.73 23.59
C ARG A 171 5.20 1.90 22.62
N TYR A 172 6.00 1.67 21.60
CA TYR A 172 6.18 2.59 20.49
C TYR A 172 5.53 2.03 19.24
N PHE A 173 5.09 2.93 18.34
CA PHE A 173 4.49 2.58 17.05
C PHE A 173 5.40 3.02 15.92
N GLY A 174 5.55 2.14 14.92
CA GLY A 174 6.13 2.47 13.62
C GLY A 174 5.01 2.56 12.57
N PRO A 175 5.00 3.57 11.69
CA PRO A 175 4.04 3.62 10.60
C PRO A 175 4.33 2.50 9.60
N LEU A 176 3.32 1.68 9.29
CA LEU A 176 3.39 0.71 8.20
C LEU A 176 3.12 1.43 6.87
N GLY A 177 3.99 1.16 5.88
CA GLY A 177 3.73 1.58 4.51
C GLY A 177 4.01 3.05 4.21
N THR A 178 4.85 3.70 4.98
CA THR A 178 5.31 5.06 4.65
C THR A 178 6.38 4.99 3.59
N MET A 179 5.96 5.07 2.33
CA MET A 179 6.87 5.12 1.19
C MET A 179 7.51 6.50 1.10
N PHE A 180 8.83 6.55 0.93
CA PHE A 180 9.52 7.81 0.64
C PHE A 180 9.38 8.14 -0.84
N ARG A 181 8.45 9.06 -1.14
CA ARG A 181 8.07 9.45 -2.50
C ARG A 181 8.21 10.96 -2.72
N ALA A 182 8.48 11.32 -3.96
CA ALA A 182 8.38 12.69 -4.44
C ALA A 182 6.90 13.14 -4.55
N ALA A 183 6.67 14.43 -4.73
CA ALA A 183 5.33 15.02 -4.82
C ALA A 183 4.47 14.43 -5.96
N ASN A 184 5.09 13.95 -7.03
CA ASN A 184 4.44 13.29 -8.16
C ASN A 184 4.16 11.79 -7.94
N GLY A 185 4.40 11.27 -6.73
CA GLY A 185 4.14 9.88 -6.37
C GLY A 185 5.24 8.87 -6.74
N LEU A 186 6.30 9.30 -7.41
CA LEU A 186 7.43 8.43 -7.75
C LEU A 186 8.31 8.16 -6.53
N PRO A 187 8.97 6.99 -6.44
CA PRO A 187 9.97 6.74 -5.40
C PRO A 187 11.09 7.80 -5.43
N ALA A 188 11.50 8.28 -4.27
CA ALA A 188 12.51 9.35 -4.15
C ALA A 188 13.96 8.86 -4.31
N ILE A 189 14.18 7.87 -5.16
CA ILE A 189 15.46 7.31 -5.57
C ILE A 189 15.52 7.16 -7.08
N LYS A 190 16.72 6.93 -7.62
CA LYS A 190 16.89 6.64 -9.04
C LYS A 190 16.26 5.31 -9.43
N PRO A 191 15.66 5.18 -10.65
CA PRO A 191 15.23 3.90 -11.20
C PRO A 191 16.43 2.99 -11.55
N PRO A 192 16.21 1.65 -11.82
CA PRO A 192 14.90 1.01 -11.91
C PRO A 192 14.26 0.77 -10.54
N TRP A 193 12.95 1.03 -10.43
CA TRP A 193 12.20 0.85 -9.17
C TRP A 193 11.64 -0.56 -8.99
N ALA A 194 11.47 -1.29 -10.09
CA ALA A 194 11.15 -2.71 -10.10
C ALA A 194 11.93 -3.41 -11.19
N GLN A 195 12.36 -4.64 -10.91
CA GLN A 195 13.19 -5.43 -11.80
C GLN A 195 12.97 -6.92 -11.59
N ILE A 196 13.35 -7.72 -12.58
CA ILE A 196 13.58 -9.15 -12.41
C ILE A 196 15.08 -9.36 -12.35
N VAL A 197 15.53 -10.18 -11.42
CA VAL A 197 16.92 -10.58 -11.24
C VAL A 197 17.03 -12.08 -11.45
N ALA A 198 17.85 -12.51 -12.38
CA ALA A 198 18.18 -13.92 -12.60
C ALA A 198 19.47 -14.27 -11.86
N TYR A 199 19.36 -15.18 -10.90
CA TYR A 199 20.50 -15.70 -10.15
C TYR A 199 20.90 -17.05 -10.71
N ASP A 200 22.16 -17.20 -11.07
CA ASP A 200 22.76 -18.50 -11.37
C ASP A 200 23.18 -19.15 -10.05
N LEU A 201 22.45 -20.17 -9.63
CA LEU A 201 22.69 -20.89 -8.40
C LEU A 201 23.93 -21.80 -8.46
N ASN A 202 24.40 -22.15 -9.68
CA ASN A 202 25.59 -22.96 -9.86
C ASN A 202 26.87 -22.15 -9.55
N SER A 203 26.87 -20.87 -9.93
CA SER A 203 28.01 -19.98 -9.73
C SER A 203 27.83 -19.01 -8.54
N GLY A 204 26.60 -18.87 -8.01
CA GLY A 204 26.27 -17.89 -6.98
C GLY A 204 26.29 -16.44 -7.48
N THR A 205 26.14 -16.22 -8.78
CA THR A 205 26.23 -14.89 -9.40
C THR A 205 24.90 -14.44 -10.01
N ILE A 206 24.80 -13.14 -10.30
CA ILE A 206 23.66 -12.60 -11.04
C ILE A 206 23.95 -12.75 -12.53
N LYS A 207 23.10 -13.50 -13.24
CA LYS A 207 23.19 -13.71 -14.68
C LYS A 207 22.77 -12.45 -15.43
N TRP A 208 21.61 -11.88 -15.08
CA TRP A 208 21.11 -10.63 -15.66
C TRP A 208 20.13 -9.93 -14.71
N ARG A 209 19.86 -8.65 -15.02
CA ARG A 209 18.79 -7.84 -14.43
C ARG A 209 18.02 -7.16 -15.55
N ALA A 210 16.70 -7.17 -15.46
CA ALA A 210 15.82 -6.48 -16.41
C ALA A 210 14.78 -5.65 -15.68
N PRO A 211 14.53 -4.39 -16.06
CA PRO A 211 13.45 -3.60 -15.51
C PRO A 211 12.10 -4.30 -15.71
N LEU A 212 11.26 -4.33 -14.67
CA LEU A 212 9.92 -4.90 -14.75
C LEU A 212 8.90 -3.77 -14.77
N GLY A 213 8.23 -3.64 -15.92
CA GLY A 213 7.23 -2.60 -16.13
C GLY A 213 7.81 -1.24 -16.48
N ILE A 214 6.93 -0.27 -16.62
CA ILE A 214 7.25 1.12 -16.94
C ILE A 214 6.37 2.07 -16.14
N VAL A 215 6.83 3.30 -15.97
CA VAL A 215 5.96 4.42 -15.61
C VAL A 215 5.53 5.10 -16.90
N ARG A 216 4.28 4.91 -17.33
CA ARG A 216 3.78 5.36 -18.65
C ARG A 216 3.99 6.86 -18.89
N ALA A 217 3.76 7.69 -17.86
CA ALA A 217 3.95 9.13 -17.94
C ALA A 217 5.42 9.54 -18.20
N LEU A 218 6.39 8.73 -17.78
CA LEU A 218 7.81 8.94 -18.08
C LEU A 218 8.17 8.37 -19.45
N ALA A 219 7.64 7.21 -19.79
CA ALA A 219 7.87 6.59 -21.09
C ALA A 219 7.39 7.47 -22.24
N SER A 220 6.26 8.18 -22.09
CA SER A 220 5.78 9.16 -23.09
C SER A 220 6.72 10.36 -23.26
N GLN A 221 7.62 10.59 -22.32
CA GLN A 221 8.66 11.63 -22.37
C GLN A 221 10.03 11.07 -22.84
N GLY A 222 10.07 9.80 -23.30
CA GLY A 222 11.30 9.14 -23.73
C GLY A 222 12.16 8.57 -22.58
N ILE A 223 11.69 8.59 -21.32
CA ILE A 223 12.40 8.06 -20.17
C ILE A 223 12.01 6.59 -20.02
N THR A 224 12.93 5.69 -20.34
CA THR A 224 12.72 4.23 -20.35
C THR A 224 13.56 3.53 -19.27
N GLY A 225 13.36 2.21 -19.10
CA GLY A 225 14.14 1.41 -18.16
C GLY A 225 13.86 1.71 -16.69
N THR A 226 12.74 2.36 -16.37
CA THR A 226 12.42 2.78 -15.01
C THR A 226 11.95 1.64 -14.11
N GLY A 227 11.49 0.53 -14.68
CA GLY A 227 10.62 -0.37 -13.94
C GLY A 227 9.31 0.35 -13.56
N ASN A 228 8.35 -0.37 -12.99
CA ASN A 228 7.18 0.28 -12.44
C ASN A 228 7.46 0.81 -11.01
N ALA A 229 6.63 1.74 -10.56
CA ALA A 229 6.75 2.36 -9.25
C ALA A 229 5.66 1.86 -8.27
N GLU A 230 5.16 0.64 -8.47
CA GLU A 230 4.11 0.04 -7.64
C GLU A 230 4.54 -0.10 -6.17
N ARG A 231 3.57 0.02 -5.29
CA ARG A 231 3.80 -0.02 -3.84
C ARG A 231 3.96 -1.45 -3.32
N ILE A 232 3.19 -2.38 -3.84
CA ILE A 232 3.11 -3.76 -3.35
C ILE A 232 3.26 -4.71 -4.53
N HIS A 233 4.18 -5.67 -4.38
CA HIS A 233 4.45 -6.68 -5.40
C HIS A 233 3.60 -7.92 -5.16
N ARG A 234 2.42 -7.97 -5.77
CA ARG A 234 1.46 -9.07 -5.61
C ARG A 234 1.45 -10.05 -6.77
N ASN A 235 2.32 -9.84 -7.76
CA ASN A 235 2.39 -10.65 -8.96
C ASN A 235 3.53 -11.65 -8.84
N GLY A 236 3.24 -12.89 -9.22
CA GLY A 236 4.23 -13.94 -9.32
C GLY A 236 4.91 -13.99 -10.68
N LEU A 237 5.89 -14.86 -10.75
CA LEU A 237 6.62 -15.24 -11.94
C LEU A 237 6.30 -16.70 -12.28
N VAL A 238 6.35 -17.07 -13.56
CA VAL A 238 6.37 -18.46 -13.99
C VAL A 238 7.35 -18.63 -15.15
N VAL A 239 8.18 -19.67 -15.05
CA VAL A 239 9.11 -20.06 -16.11
C VAL A 239 8.62 -21.34 -16.79
N THR A 240 8.84 -21.45 -18.09
CA THR A 240 8.45 -22.61 -18.88
C THR A 240 9.68 -23.31 -19.45
N ALA A 241 9.53 -24.60 -19.79
CA ALA A 241 10.56 -25.38 -20.46
C ALA A 241 10.94 -24.80 -21.83
N GLY A 242 10.07 -23.99 -22.45
CA GLY A 242 10.33 -23.25 -23.68
C GLY A 242 11.19 -22.01 -23.48
N ARG A 243 11.84 -21.85 -22.33
CA ARG A 243 12.76 -20.74 -22.00
C ARG A 243 12.09 -19.36 -21.99
N LEU A 244 10.82 -19.31 -21.61
CA LEU A 244 10.09 -18.08 -21.42
C LEU A 244 9.81 -17.88 -19.93
N LEU A 245 10.06 -16.66 -19.44
CA LEU A 245 9.70 -16.21 -18.12
C LEU A 245 8.54 -15.21 -18.24
N PHE A 246 7.39 -15.54 -17.69
CA PHE A 246 6.23 -14.68 -17.71
C PHE A 246 6.11 -13.89 -16.41
N ALA A 247 5.80 -12.61 -16.53
CA ALA A 247 5.59 -11.69 -15.43
C ALA A 247 4.47 -10.70 -15.75
N GLY A 248 3.64 -10.41 -14.75
CA GLY A 248 2.74 -9.28 -14.78
C GLY A 248 3.34 -8.07 -14.04
N SER A 249 3.05 -6.86 -14.47
CA SER A 249 3.37 -5.65 -13.72
C SER A 249 2.11 -4.83 -13.43
N TRP A 250 1.88 -4.59 -12.15
CA TRP A 250 0.65 -3.98 -11.66
C TRP A 250 0.54 -2.50 -12.08
N GLY A 251 1.60 -1.72 -11.98
CA GLY A 251 1.55 -0.27 -12.19
C GLY A 251 1.26 0.17 -13.64
N ASP A 252 1.60 -0.64 -14.63
CA ASP A 252 1.38 -0.36 -16.07
C ASP A 252 0.41 -1.33 -16.74
N ALA A 253 -0.26 -2.17 -15.95
CA ALA A 253 -1.27 -3.13 -16.39
C ALA A 253 -0.78 -4.04 -17.55
N THR A 254 0.47 -4.49 -17.53
CA THR A 254 1.07 -5.19 -18.66
C THR A 254 1.57 -6.57 -18.25
N LEU A 255 1.27 -7.56 -19.09
CA LEU A 255 1.90 -8.89 -19.07
C LEU A 255 3.09 -8.90 -20.02
N ARG A 256 4.17 -9.58 -19.61
CA ARG A 256 5.39 -9.72 -20.41
C ARG A 256 5.90 -11.15 -20.39
N ALA A 257 6.46 -11.56 -21.53
CA ALA A 257 7.32 -12.73 -21.63
C ALA A 257 8.75 -12.27 -21.87
N PHE A 258 9.66 -12.78 -21.04
CA PHE A 258 11.08 -12.50 -21.11
C PHE A 258 11.83 -13.74 -21.59
N ASP A 259 12.87 -13.52 -22.33
CA ASP A 259 13.88 -14.54 -22.63
C ASP A 259 14.64 -14.90 -21.34
N THR A 260 14.73 -16.17 -21.00
CA THR A 260 15.37 -16.62 -19.76
C THR A 260 16.88 -16.47 -19.73
N ASP A 261 17.51 -16.35 -20.90
CA ASP A 261 18.97 -16.21 -20.99
C ASP A 261 19.43 -14.77 -20.87
N THR A 262 18.68 -13.86 -21.46
CA THR A 262 19.09 -12.47 -21.65
C THR A 262 18.29 -11.47 -20.84
N GLY A 263 17.08 -11.85 -20.38
CA GLY A 263 16.13 -10.93 -19.77
C GLY A 263 15.47 -9.97 -20.78
N ALA A 264 15.65 -10.18 -22.08
CA ALA A 264 14.99 -9.38 -23.11
C ALA A 264 13.48 -9.64 -23.13
N VAL A 265 12.69 -8.58 -23.32
CA VAL A 265 11.23 -8.71 -23.50
C VAL A 265 10.96 -9.20 -24.92
N LEU A 266 10.34 -10.38 -25.03
CA LEU A 266 9.99 -11.01 -26.30
C LEU A 266 8.53 -10.74 -26.69
N TRP A 267 7.66 -10.55 -25.72
CA TRP A 267 6.25 -10.29 -25.94
C TRP A 267 5.68 -9.47 -24.78
N GLU A 268 4.74 -8.59 -25.10
CA GLU A 268 3.96 -7.88 -24.10
C GLU A 268 2.50 -7.69 -24.50
N ARG A 269 1.63 -7.64 -23.53
CA ARG A 269 0.20 -7.38 -23.66
C ARG A 269 -0.28 -6.46 -22.59
N VAL A 270 -0.75 -5.30 -22.99
CA VAL A 270 -1.45 -4.36 -22.10
C VAL A 270 -2.86 -4.89 -21.82
N LEU A 271 -3.24 -4.92 -20.56
CA LEU A 271 -4.58 -5.26 -20.10
C LEU A 271 -5.36 -4.00 -19.70
N GLU A 272 -6.67 -4.14 -19.56
CA GLU A 272 -7.53 -3.09 -19.02
C GLU A 272 -7.70 -3.17 -17.50
N ALA A 273 -7.20 -4.25 -16.88
CA ALA A 273 -7.09 -4.43 -15.43
C ALA A 273 -5.66 -4.80 -15.06
N ASN A 274 -5.28 -4.57 -13.81
CA ASN A 274 -3.91 -4.82 -13.35
C ASN A 274 -3.67 -6.29 -13.03
N PRO A 275 -2.63 -6.93 -13.60
CA PRO A 275 -2.29 -8.30 -13.25
C PRO A 275 -2.00 -8.41 -11.75
N GLU A 276 -2.54 -9.43 -11.10
CA GLU A 276 -2.34 -9.77 -9.68
C GLU A 276 -2.22 -11.28 -9.50
N GLY A 277 -1.65 -11.70 -8.39
CA GLY A 277 -1.54 -13.10 -8.03
C GLY A 277 -0.46 -13.86 -8.79
N LEU A 278 -0.46 -15.17 -8.62
CA LEU A 278 0.50 -16.08 -9.25
C LEU A 278 -0.07 -16.53 -10.60
N PRO A 279 0.71 -16.47 -11.70
CA PRO A 279 0.28 -17.05 -12.95
C PRO A 279 0.27 -18.57 -12.87
N ALA A 280 -0.65 -19.22 -13.59
CA ALA A 280 -0.72 -20.67 -13.72
C ALA A 280 -0.39 -21.09 -15.16
N VAL A 281 0.44 -22.12 -15.32
CA VAL A 281 0.72 -22.78 -16.61
C VAL A 281 0.13 -24.17 -16.54
N PHE A 282 -0.62 -24.54 -17.58
CA PHE A 282 -1.24 -25.86 -17.69
C PHE A 282 -1.38 -26.28 -19.14
N GLU A 283 -1.62 -27.56 -19.38
CA GLU A 283 -1.79 -28.11 -20.72
C GLU A 283 -3.15 -28.80 -20.85
N ILE A 284 -3.80 -28.59 -21.98
CA ILE A 284 -5.03 -29.29 -22.36
C ILE A 284 -4.88 -29.76 -23.80
N ALA A 285 -5.03 -31.06 -24.02
CA ALA A 285 -4.94 -31.69 -25.34
C ALA A 285 -3.67 -31.31 -26.11
N GLY A 286 -2.50 -31.34 -25.46
CA GLY A 286 -1.20 -31.01 -26.06
C GLY A 286 -0.96 -29.55 -26.34
N ARG A 287 -1.83 -28.66 -25.87
CA ARG A 287 -1.70 -27.21 -25.99
C ARG A 287 -1.45 -26.58 -24.64
N GLN A 288 -0.36 -25.81 -24.53
CA GLN A 288 -0.02 -25.07 -23.33
C GLN A 288 -0.83 -23.77 -23.21
N TYR A 289 -1.30 -23.50 -22.02
CA TYR A 289 -2.00 -22.29 -21.64
C TYR A 289 -1.28 -21.60 -20.48
N ILE A 290 -1.39 -20.29 -20.43
CA ILE A 290 -0.98 -19.49 -19.30
C ILE A 290 -2.14 -18.60 -18.84
N ALA A 291 -2.48 -18.65 -17.55
CA ALA A 291 -3.56 -17.87 -16.96
C ALA A 291 -3.01 -16.85 -15.96
N PHE A 292 -3.53 -15.65 -16.03
CA PHE A 292 -3.27 -14.56 -15.08
C PHE A 292 -4.59 -14.09 -14.48
N CYS A 293 -4.57 -13.81 -13.20
CA CYS A 293 -5.63 -13.04 -12.56
C CYS A 293 -5.35 -11.54 -12.77
N ALA A 294 -6.38 -10.75 -12.99
CA ALA A 294 -6.28 -9.29 -13.01
C ALA A 294 -7.41 -8.66 -12.23
N SER A 295 -7.08 -7.61 -11.48
CA SER A 295 -8.03 -6.88 -10.63
C SER A 295 -8.11 -5.41 -11.00
N ALA A 296 -9.23 -4.78 -10.65
CA ALA A 296 -9.34 -3.34 -10.71
C ALA A 296 -8.51 -2.72 -9.58
N SER A 297 -7.65 -1.79 -9.92
CA SER A 297 -7.05 -0.88 -8.94
C SER A 297 -7.92 0.36 -8.82
N GLY A 298 -7.98 0.93 -7.63
CA GLY A 298 -8.62 2.23 -7.44
C GLY A 298 -8.00 3.33 -8.33
N PRO A 299 -8.67 4.45 -8.54
CA PRO A 299 -8.13 5.54 -9.32
C PRO A 299 -6.82 6.03 -8.71
N PRO A 300 -5.83 6.41 -9.51
CA PRO A 300 -4.62 7.04 -9.01
C PRO A 300 -4.97 8.32 -8.25
N SER A 301 -4.26 8.60 -7.17
CA SER A 301 -4.41 9.87 -6.45
C SER A 301 -4.08 11.03 -7.38
N PRO A 302 -4.77 12.17 -7.30
CA PRO A 302 -4.46 13.33 -8.11
C PRO A 302 -2.97 13.70 -8.02
N GLY A 303 -2.34 13.92 -9.18
CA GLY A 303 -0.91 14.23 -9.28
C GLY A 303 0.05 13.02 -9.14
N ASN A 304 -0.46 11.82 -8.86
CA ASN A 304 0.37 10.61 -8.83
C ASN A 304 0.47 10.00 -10.23
N ILE A 305 1.66 10.01 -10.80
CA ILE A 305 1.95 9.46 -12.13
C ILE A 305 2.53 8.04 -12.09
N ALA A 306 2.63 7.46 -10.88
CA ALA A 306 3.36 6.20 -10.68
C ALA A 306 2.67 4.97 -11.32
N PHE A 307 1.35 5.00 -11.49
CA PHE A 307 0.61 3.86 -12.04
C PHE A 307 -0.70 4.26 -12.74
N VAL A 308 -1.19 3.35 -13.55
CA VAL A 308 -2.48 3.46 -14.27
C VAL A 308 -3.55 2.67 -13.50
N GLY A 309 -4.72 3.25 -13.34
CA GLY A 309 -5.87 2.54 -12.77
C GLY A 309 -6.40 1.46 -13.72
N GLY A 310 -6.92 0.36 -13.15
CA GLY A 310 -7.62 -0.68 -13.90
C GLY A 310 -9.12 -0.43 -13.95
N LYS A 311 -9.79 -0.94 -14.98
CA LYS A 311 -11.25 -0.90 -15.10
C LYS A 311 -11.88 -2.05 -14.31
N SER A 312 -12.93 -1.78 -13.54
CA SER A 312 -13.62 -2.80 -12.73
C SER A 312 -14.31 -3.88 -13.57
N GLU A 313 -14.84 -3.51 -14.71
CA GLU A 313 -15.48 -4.42 -15.66
C GLU A 313 -14.50 -5.36 -16.38
N ALA A 314 -13.21 -5.04 -16.35
CA ALA A 314 -12.16 -5.84 -16.99
C ALA A 314 -11.43 -6.78 -16.01
N GLN A 315 -11.83 -6.84 -14.74
CA GLN A 315 -11.22 -7.77 -13.81
C GLN A 315 -11.67 -9.22 -14.06
N GLY A 316 -10.76 -10.17 -13.83
CA GLY A 316 -11.03 -11.59 -14.07
C GLY A 316 -9.77 -12.37 -14.40
N TYR A 317 -9.96 -13.50 -15.07
CA TYR A 317 -8.87 -14.35 -15.54
C TYR A 317 -8.60 -14.14 -17.03
N TYR A 318 -7.37 -13.87 -17.35
CA TYR A 318 -6.87 -13.75 -18.74
C TYR A 318 -6.07 -14.98 -19.07
N VAL A 319 -6.54 -15.75 -20.08
CA VAL A 319 -5.90 -17.00 -20.50
C VAL A 319 -5.33 -16.83 -21.90
N PHE A 320 -4.08 -17.17 -22.06
CA PHE A 320 -3.34 -17.07 -23.32
C PHE A 320 -2.83 -18.44 -23.74
N ALA A 321 -2.75 -18.66 -25.05
CA ALA A 321 -2.08 -19.80 -25.67
C ALA A 321 -1.51 -19.38 -26.99
N LEU A 322 -0.48 -20.09 -27.46
CA LEU A 322 0.00 -19.90 -28.82
C LEU A 322 -1.09 -20.28 -29.83
N PRO A 323 -1.15 -19.59 -31.00
CA PRO A 323 -2.02 -20.00 -32.08
C PRO A 323 -1.78 -21.48 -32.45
N GLN A 324 -2.84 -22.19 -32.77
CA GLN A 324 -2.65 -23.51 -33.36
C GLN A 324 -1.92 -23.36 -34.72
N ARG A 325 -0.86 -24.10 -34.90
CA ARG A 325 -0.30 -24.23 -36.24
C ARG A 325 -1.38 -24.88 -37.13
N THR A 326 -1.97 -24.11 -38.02
CA THR A 326 -2.68 -24.72 -39.15
C THR A 326 -1.63 -25.48 -39.93
N SER A 327 -1.76 -26.80 -39.98
CA SER A 327 -1.02 -27.61 -40.93
C SER A 327 -1.40 -27.09 -42.32
N SER A 328 -0.61 -26.18 -42.87
CA SER A 328 -0.63 -25.96 -44.31
C SER A 328 -0.05 -27.21 -44.94
N GLU A 329 -0.90 -27.92 -45.67
CA GLU A 329 -0.49 -28.97 -46.60
C GLU A 329 0.67 -28.54 -47.50
#